data_7c5076caa042a9dad85cf5e4d9243abc
#
_entry.id   7c5076caa042a9dad85cf5e4d9243abc
#
_cell.length_a   1.000
_cell.length_b   1.000
_cell.length_c   1.000
_cell.angle_alpha   90.00
_cell.angle_beta   90.00
_cell.angle_gamma   90.00
#
_symmetry.space_group_name_H-M   'P 1'
#
loop_
_entity.id
_entity.type
_entity.pdbx_description
1 polymer ?
#
loop_
_entity_poly.entity_id
_entity_poly.type
_entity_poly.pdbx_seq_one_letter_code
_entity_poly.pdbx_strand_id
1 'polypeptide(L)'
;MDNIFNELQRFGFSKYECQVYVGLLKNSPVTGYEVSKRTGVPRSMIYQVLGKLLDKGAIFTIPSDPVKYTPLSAKDLIDRLRKDYEQSFDYLEKELTSLDSEQEVDIIWRVHSDELVLKEMVDMVDRAKEELWISVWEPQVPIIKEAVDKRLKDGVKAFSVLFGAPKTEIGLTYHHNYMALEV
;
A
#
# COMPACT_ATOMS: atom_id res chain seq x y z
N MET A 1 0.41 -7.74 17.92
CA MET A 1 0.84 -6.33 18.08
C MET A 1 1.82 -5.91 17.01
N ASP A 2 2.68 -6.80 16.57
CA ASP A 2 3.69 -6.49 15.54
C ASP A 2 3.08 -5.97 14.24
N ASN A 3 1.93 -6.48 13.83
CA ASN A 3 1.22 -6.04 12.63
C ASN A 3 0.73 -4.56 12.73
N ILE A 4 0.23 -4.14 13.92
CA ILE A 4 -0.19 -2.75 14.15
C ILE A 4 1.01 -1.81 14.08
N PHE A 5 2.15 -2.22 14.64
CA PHE A 5 3.37 -1.40 14.59
C PHE A 5 3.91 -1.28 13.17
N ASN A 6 3.91 -2.37 12.40
CA ASN A 6 4.34 -2.35 11.01
C ASN A 6 3.48 -1.39 10.17
N GLU A 7 2.16 -1.42 10.36
CA GLU A 7 1.28 -0.50 9.64
C GLU A 7 1.50 0.96 10.07
N LEU A 8 1.58 1.27 11.38
CA LEU A 8 1.87 2.64 11.82
C LEU A 8 3.23 3.15 11.32
N GLN A 9 4.24 2.28 11.21
CA GLN A 9 5.54 2.65 10.66
C GLN A 9 5.49 3.05 9.19
N ARG A 10 4.59 2.46 8.39
CA ARG A 10 4.33 2.90 7.01
C ARG A 10 3.82 4.34 6.93
N PHE A 11 3.16 4.80 7.99
CA PHE A 11 2.70 6.19 8.13
C PHE A 11 3.72 7.08 8.86
N GLY A 12 5.01 6.67 8.89
CA GLY A 12 6.10 7.50 9.39
C GLY A 12 6.26 7.51 10.91
N PHE A 13 5.63 6.57 11.65
CA PHE A 13 5.89 6.40 13.07
C PHE A 13 7.15 5.54 13.28
N SER A 14 8.02 5.95 14.18
CA SER A 14 9.11 5.09 14.64
C SER A 14 8.58 3.97 15.56
N LYS A 15 9.36 2.92 15.74
CA LYS A 15 9.03 1.82 16.65
C LYS A 15 8.69 2.30 18.07
N TYR A 16 9.44 3.25 18.61
CA TYR A 16 9.17 3.81 19.94
C TYR A 16 7.93 4.68 19.98
N GLU A 17 7.66 5.44 18.92
CA GLU A 17 6.41 6.20 18.80
C GLU A 17 5.19 5.27 18.79
N CYS A 18 5.24 4.14 18.06
CA CYS A 18 4.19 3.14 18.09
C CYS A 18 3.98 2.57 19.50
N GLN A 19 5.06 2.20 20.18
CA GLN A 19 5.00 1.67 21.55
C GLN A 19 4.37 2.65 22.53
N VAL A 20 4.77 3.92 22.48
CA VAL A 20 4.27 4.99 23.36
C VAL A 20 2.80 5.27 23.05
N TYR A 21 2.43 5.46 21.78
CA TYR A 21 1.05 5.76 21.40
C TYR A 21 0.09 4.63 21.83
N VAL A 22 0.42 3.37 21.51
CA VAL A 22 -0.40 2.22 21.89
C VAL A 22 -0.45 2.04 23.42
N GLY A 23 0.65 2.36 24.11
CA GLY A 23 0.70 2.36 25.58
C GLY A 23 -0.25 3.40 26.20
N LEU A 24 -0.30 4.60 25.61
CA LEU A 24 -1.21 5.68 26.02
C LEU A 24 -2.68 5.34 25.73
N LEU A 25 -2.99 4.70 24.61
CA LEU A 25 -4.35 4.24 24.30
C LEU A 25 -4.90 3.28 25.36
N LYS A 26 -4.03 2.48 25.97
CA LYS A 26 -4.42 1.52 27.01
C LYS A 26 -4.61 2.18 28.37
N ASN A 27 -3.80 3.18 28.68
CA ASN A 27 -3.75 3.85 29.97
C ASN A 27 -3.33 5.29 29.81
N SER A 28 -4.28 6.21 29.90
CA SER A 28 -4.09 7.66 29.91
C SER A 28 -5.15 8.33 30.78
N PRO A 29 -4.90 9.53 31.32
CA PRO A 29 -3.66 10.31 31.20
C PRO A 29 -2.56 9.83 32.17
N VAL A 30 -1.31 9.84 31.74
CA VAL A 30 -0.15 9.40 32.52
C VAL A 30 1.08 10.30 32.28
N THR A 31 2.02 10.30 33.22
CA THR A 31 3.28 11.05 33.13
C THR A 31 4.27 10.38 32.16
N GLY A 32 5.26 11.11 31.67
CA GLY A 32 6.31 10.55 30.82
C GLY A 32 7.08 9.41 31.52
N TYR A 33 7.29 9.51 32.83
CA TYR A 33 7.88 8.44 33.62
C TYR A 33 7.08 7.14 33.59
N GLU A 34 5.76 7.25 33.81
CA GLU A 34 4.87 6.09 33.80
C GLU A 34 4.78 5.45 32.42
N VAL A 35 4.74 6.27 31.34
CA VAL A 35 4.79 5.78 29.96
C VAL A 35 6.06 4.99 29.72
N SER A 36 7.24 5.54 30.07
CA SER A 36 8.53 4.85 29.92
C SER A 36 8.52 3.48 30.63
N LYS A 37 8.05 3.44 31.88
CA LYS A 37 7.98 2.20 32.66
C LYS A 37 7.06 1.13 32.05
N ARG A 38 5.94 1.56 31.48
CA ARG A 38 4.91 0.64 30.92
C ARG A 38 5.25 0.16 29.51
N THR A 39 5.87 1.01 28.70
CA THR A 39 6.16 0.71 27.29
C THR A 39 7.54 0.11 27.08
N GLY A 40 8.44 0.18 28.08
CA GLY A 40 9.82 -0.26 27.95
C GLY A 40 10.70 0.69 27.15
N VAL A 41 10.19 1.85 26.75
CA VAL A 41 11.01 2.88 26.08
C VAL A 41 11.96 3.49 27.09
N PRO A 42 13.28 3.58 26.78
CA PRO A 42 14.28 4.12 27.71
C PRO A 42 13.94 5.53 28.18
N ARG A 43 14.18 5.83 29.48
CA ARG A 43 13.92 7.16 30.06
C ARG A 43 14.66 8.29 29.34
N SER A 44 15.85 8.02 28.84
CA SER A 44 16.64 8.98 28.06
C SER A 44 15.98 9.38 26.74
N MET A 45 15.09 8.55 26.20
CA MET A 45 14.44 8.75 24.90
C MET A 45 12.97 9.16 25.02
N ILE A 46 12.32 8.91 26.16
CA ILE A 46 10.85 9.05 26.27
C ILE A 46 10.37 10.47 25.93
N TYR A 47 11.04 11.50 26.42
CA TYR A 47 10.61 12.89 26.17
C TYR A 47 10.83 13.32 24.73
N GLN A 48 11.86 12.79 24.06
CA GLN A 48 12.04 13.00 22.62
C GLN A 48 10.92 12.32 21.82
N VAL A 49 10.54 11.09 22.19
CA VAL A 49 9.45 10.35 21.55
C VAL A 49 8.12 11.04 21.77
N LEU A 50 7.84 11.49 23.01
CA LEU A 50 6.63 12.26 23.32
C LEU A 50 6.59 13.58 22.53
N GLY A 51 7.71 14.30 22.40
CA GLY A 51 7.80 15.50 21.57
C GLY A 51 7.40 15.23 20.12
N LYS A 52 7.98 14.18 19.51
CA LYS A 52 7.63 13.79 18.13
C LYS A 52 6.16 13.39 17.95
N LEU A 53 5.56 12.75 18.94
CA LEU A 53 4.14 12.41 18.92
C LEU A 53 3.25 13.65 19.08
N LEU A 54 3.67 14.65 19.86
CA LEU A 54 3.02 15.96 19.94
C LEU A 54 3.10 16.68 18.59
N ASP A 55 4.27 16.73 17.97
CA ASP A 55 4.47 17.36 16.65
C ASP A 55 3.57 16.73 15.58
N LYS A 56 3.39 15.40 15.64
CA LYS A 56 2.45 14.66 14.78
C LYS A 56 0.99 14.86 15.19
N GLY A 57 0.72 15.52 16.31
CA GLY A 57 -0.64 15.67 16.86
C GLY A 57 -1.29 14.33 17.23
N ALA A 58 -0.52 13.30 17.46
CA ALA A 58 -1.00 11.97 17.87
C ALA A 58 -1.30 11.89 19.37
N ILE A 59 -0.78 12.82 20.16
CA ILE A 59 -1.00 12.93 21.61
C ILE A 59 -1.16 14.40 22.01
N PHE A 60 -1.66 14.62 23.21
CA PHE A 60 -1.81 15.93 23.84
C PHE A 60 -1.20 15.93 25.24
N THR A 61 -0.87 17.12 25.72
CA THR A 61 -0.47 17.34 27.11
C THR A 61 -1.66 17.81 27.95
N ILE A 62 -1.73 17.34 29.19
CA ILE A 62 -2.62 17.87 30.21
C ILE A 62 -1.78 18.63 31.22
N PRO A 63 -2.03 19.95 31.42
CA PRO A 63 -1.32 20.75 32.41
C PRO A 63 -1.49 20.15 33.81
N SER A 64 -0.42 19.70 34.39
CA SER A 64 -0.32 19.13 35.76
C SER A 64 1.15 19.12 36.20
N ASP A 65 1.41 18.97 37.47
CA ASP A 65 2.76 18.78 37.98
C ASP A 65 2.86 17.39 38.63
N PRO A 66 3.60 16.46 37.99
CA PRO A 66 4.23 16.53 36.66
C PRO A 66 3.21 16.48 35.49
N VAL A 67 3.61 17.02 34.33
CA VAL A 67 2.81 17.02 33.10
C VAL A 67 2.38 15.62 32.71
N LYS A 68 1.11 15.47 32.32
CA LYS A 68 0.53 14.20 31.85
C LYS A 68 0.26 14.26 30.33
N TYR A 69 0.25 13.08 29.73
CA TYR A 69 0.01 12.85 28.30
C TYR A 69 -1.23 12.00 28.08
N THR A 70 -1.98 12.35 27.04
CA THR A 70 -3.17 11.60 26.60
C THR A 70 -3.13 11.43 25.09
N PRO A 71 -3.53 10.29 24.51
CA PRO A 71 -3.52 10.09 23.09
C PRO A 71 -4.71 10.78 22.43
N LEU A 72 -4.55 11.16 21.16
CA LEU A 72 -5.68 11.32 20.25
C LEU A 72 -6.35 9.96 20.11
N SER A 73 -7.69 9.91 20.00
CA SER A 73 -8.39 8.64 19.84
C SER A 73 -7.88 7.89 18.59
N ALA A 74 -7.91 6.55 18.62
CA ALA A 74 -7.44 5.77 17.48
C ALA A 74 -8.22 6.11 16.20
N LYS A 75 -9.53 6.36 16.30
CA LYS A 75 -10.37 6.77 15.19
C LYS A 75 -9.91 8.11 14.62
N ASP A 76 -9.76 9.12 15.47
CA ASP A 76 -9.39 10.47 15.03
C ASP A 76 -7.98 10.51 14.45
N LEU A 77 -7.04 9.70 14.98
CA LEU A 77 -5.70 9.58 14.40
C LEU A 77 -5.76 9.00 12.99
N ILE A 78 -6.52 7.92 12.79
CA ILE A 78 -6.66 7.30 11.46
C ILE A 78 -7.35 8.25 10.47
N ASP A 79 -8.40 8.93 10.89
CA ASP A 79 -9.12 9.89 10.05
C ASP A 79 -8.21 11.07 9.65
N ARG A 80 -7.37 11.55 10.58
CA ARG A 80 -6.36 12.59 10.31
C ARG A 80 -5.32 12.11 9.32
N LEU A 81 -4.70 10.94 9.56
CA LEU A 81 -3.70 10.37 8.66
C LEU A 81 -4.28 10.19 7.26
N ARG A 82 -5.49 9.64 7.15
CA ARG A 82 -6.16 9.48 5.86
C ARG A 82 -6.27 10.82 5.12
N LYS A 83 -6.78 11.83 5.77
CA LYS A 83 -6.95 13.17 5.19
C LYS A 83 -5.61 13.78 4.74
N ASP A 84 -4.57 13.68 5.57
CA ASP A 84 -3.25 14.24 5.27
C ASP A 84 -2.61 13.54 4.06
N TYR A 85 -2.78 12.21 3.95
CA TYR A 85 -2.28 11.43 2.81
C TYR A 85 -3.11 11.68 1.54
N GLU A 86 -4.43 11.75 1.64
CA GLU A 86 -5.30 12.10 0.50
C GLU A 86 -4.90 13.46 -0.09
N GLN A 87 -4.73 14.48 0.75
CA GLN A 87 -4.27 15.80 0.29
C GLN A 87 -2.89 15.75 -0.38
N SER A 88 -1.98 14.92 0.15
CA SER A 88 -0.66 14.75 -0.44
C SER A 88 -0.73 14.03 -1.80
N PHE A 89 -1.60 13.03 -1.93
CA PHE A 89 -1.83 12.35 -3.20
C PHE A 89 -2.45 13.28 -4.24
N ASP A 90 -3.48 14.05 -3.90
CA ASP A 90 -4.11 15.01 -4.79
C ASP A 90 -3.09 16.05 -5.31
N TYR A 91 -2.25 16.55 -4.40
CA TYR A 91 -1.18 17.49 -4.76
C TYR A 91 -0.16 16.86 -5.70
N LEU A 92 0.33 15.67 -5.36
CA LEU A 92 1.33 14.95 -6.17
C LEU A 92 0.77 14.56 -7.54
N GLU A 93 -0.45 14.08 -7.60
CA GLU A 93 -1.12 13.75 -8.86
C GLU A 93 -1.15 14.95 -9.80
N LYS A 94 -1.61 16.09 -9.28
CA LYS A 94 -1.67 17.33 -10.05
C LYS A 94 -0.29 17.78 -10.54
N GLU A 95 0.70 17.85 -9.64
CA GLU A 95 2.03 18.36 -9.97
C GLU A 95 2.80 17.40 -10.88
N LEU A 96 2.76 16.10 -10.60
CA LEU A 96 3.48 15.11 -11.41
C LEU A 96 2.86 14.96 -12.81
N THR A 97 1.52 14.97 -12.91
CA THR A 97 0.86 14.96 -14.22
C THR A 97 1.20 16.18 -15.06
N SER A 98 1.41 17.33 -14.42
CA SER A 98 1.86 18.54 -15.15
C SER A 98 3.29 18.46 -15.68
N LEU A 99 4.12 17.57 -15.10
CA LEU A 99 5.50 17.32 -15.52
C LEU A 99 5.59 16.15 -16.50
N ASP A 100 4.54 15.33 -16.56
CA ASP A 100 4.49 14.21 -17.49
C ASP A 100 4.31 14.76 -18.91
N SER A 101 5.40 14.76 -19.66
CA SER A 101 5.32 15.10 -21.09
C SER A 101 4.68 13.92 -21.81
N GLU A 102 3.56 14.14 -22.50
CA GLU A 102 2.94 13.20 -23.45
C GLU A 102 3.92 12.91 -24.61
N GLN A 103 5.06 12.33 -24.30
CA GLN A 103 5.85 11.67 -25.32
C GLN A 103 5.31 10.26 -25.42
N GLU A 104 4.53 9.97 -26.45
CA GLU A 104 4.36 8.61 -26.97
C GLU A 104 5.75 8.09 -27.36
N VAL A 105 6.52 7.70 -26.39
CA VAL A 105 7.78 7.02 -26.63
C VAL A 105 7.42 5.54 -26.72
N ASP A 106 7.64 4.99 -27.90
CA ASP A 106 7.53 3.54 -28.15
C ASP A 106 8.66 2.83 -27.37
N ILE A 107 8.47 2.76 -26.03
CA ILE A 107 9.47 2.23 -25.10
C ILE A 107 9.18 0.76 -24.85
N ILE A 108 10.15 -0.10 -25.15
CA ILE A 108 10.16 -1.48 -24.65
C ILE A 108 10.52 -1.44 -23.17
N TRP A 109 9.52 -1.62 -22.30
CA TRP A 109 9.72 -1.69 -20.87
C TRP A 109 10.37 -3.00 -20.48
N ARG A 110 11.50 -2.94 -19.80
CA ARG A 110 12.12 -4.11 -19.18
C ARG A 110 11.93 -4.05 -17.68
N VAL A 111 11.01 -4.86 -17.17
CA VAL A 111 10.76 -5.00 -15.73
C VAL A 111 11.66 -6.11 -15.18
N HIS A 112 12.36 -5.86 -14.08
CA HIS A 112 13.38 -6.76 -13.54
C HIS A 112 12.90 -7.66 -12.38
N SER A 113 11.62 -7.60 -11.99
CA SER A 113 11.07 -8.39 -10.90
C SER A 113 9.81 -9.09 -11.37
N ASP A 114 9.71 -10.39 -11.11
CA ASP A 114 8.52 -11.19 -11.46
C ASP A 114 7.26 -10.62 -10.80
N GLU A 115 7.36 -10.14 -9.55
CA GLU A 115 6.25 -9.53 -8.83
C GLU A 115 5.78 -8.23 -9.49
N LEU A 116 6.72 -7.40 -9.93
CA LEU A 116 6.39 -6.15 -10.65
C LEU A 116 5.81 -6.42 -12.04
N VAL A 117 6.33 -7.44 -12.75
CA VAL A 117 5.77 -7.87 -14.04
C VAL A 117 4.30 -8.27 -13.88
N LEU A 118 4.00 -9.12 -12.89
CA LEU A 118 2.65 -9.59 -12.66
C LEU A 118 1.69 -8.46 -12.27
N LYS A 119 2.17 -7.52 -11.45
CA LYS A 119 1.40 -6.33 -11.09
C LYS A 119 1.11 -5.46 -12.31
N GLU A 120 2.13 -5.18 -13.14
CA GLU A 120 1.95 -4.38 -14.34
C GLU A 120 1.02 -5.04 -15.35
N MET A 121 1.06 -6.37 -15.48
CA MET A 121 0.11 -7.11 -16.32
C MET A 121 -1.34 -6.87 -15.87
N VAL A 122 -1.62 -6.92 -14.57
CA VAL A 122 -2.96 -6.67 -14.02
C VAL A 122 -3.35 -5.19 -14.25
N ASP A 123 -2.44 -4.26 -13.99
CA ASP A 123 -2.67 -2.82 -14.18
C ASP A 123 -2.94 -2.47 -15.66
N MET A 124 -2.26 -3.14 -16.62
CA MET A 124 -2.54 -2.99 -18.06
C MET A 124 -3.94 -3.50 -18.41
N VAL A 125 -4.33 -4.64 -17.88
CA VAL A 125 -5.68 -5.19 -18.08
C VAL A 125 -6.75 -4.24 -17.52
N ASP A 126 -6.54 -3.71 -16.32
CA ASP A 126 -7.49 -2.79 -15.67
C ASP A 126 -7.65 -1.46 -16.42
N ARG A 127 -6.61 -1.00 -17.12
CA ARG A 127 -6.63 0.22 -17.94
C ARG A 127 -7.28 0.05 -19.31
N ALA A 128 -7.49 -1.17 -19.77
CA ALA A 128 -8.06 -1.44 -21.10
C ALA A 128 -9.49 -0.90 -21.23
N LYS A 129 -9.76 -0.22 -22.35
CA LYS A 129 -11.07 0.41 -22.64
C LYS A 129 -11.87 -0.27 -23.75
N GLU A 130 -11.22 -0.85 -24.72
CA GLU A 130 -11.85 -1.41 -25.92
C GLU A 130 -11.53 -2.88 -26.14
N GLU A 131 -10.25 -3.19 -26.27
CA GLU A 131 -9.77 -4.54 -26.60
C GLU A 131 -8.52 -4.91 -25.80
N LEU A 132 -8.40 -6.20 -25.49
CA LEU A 132 -7.24 -6.84 -24.87
C LEU A 132 -6.72 -7.95 -25.78
N TRP A 133 -5.44 -7.87 -26.10
CA TRP A 133 -4.72 -8.94 -26.80
C TRP A 133 -3.68 -9.53 -25.84
N ILE A 134 -3.90 -10.77 -25.43
CA ILE A 134 -3.17 -11.44 -24.35
C ILE A 134 -2.42 -12.63 -24.89
N SER A 135 -1.12 -12.71 -24.61
CA SER A 135 -0.27 -13.84 -24.95
C SER A 135 0.51 -14.25 -23.71
N VAL A 136 0.09 -15.35 -23.07
CA VAL A 136 0.63 -15.76 -21.76
C VAL A 136 0.75 -17.28 -21.62
N TRP A 137 1.63 -17.72 -20.73
CA TRP A 137 1.79 -19.09 -20.35
C TRP A 137 0.82 -19.47 -19.21
N GLU A 138 0.54 -20.78 -19.09
CA GLU A 138 -0.36 -21.34 -18.07
C GLU A 138 -0.20 -20.75 -16.66
N PRO A 139 1.02 -20.58 -16.08
CA PRO A 139 1.18 -20.04 -14.73
C PRO A 139 0.66 -18.62 -14.53
N GLN A 140 0.60 -17.78 -15.57
CA GLN A 140 0.13 -16.41 -15.49
C GLN A 140 -1.40 -16.29 -15.62
N VAL A 141 -2.05 -17.28 -16.22
CA VAL A 141 -3.51 -17.25 -16.49
C VAL A 141 -4.35 -16.99 -15.23
N PRO A 142 -4.15 -17.68 -14.10
CA PRO A 142 -4.92 -17.45 -12.88
C PRO A 142 -4.77 -16.02 -12.32
N ILE A 143 -3.60 -15.40 -12.54
CA ILE A 143 -3.24 -14.10 -11.96
C ILE A 143 -4.03 -12.98 -12.63
N ILE A 144 -4.15 -13.02 -13.96
CA ILE A 144 -4.83 -11.97 -14.74
C ILE A 144 -6.32 -12.24 -14.94
N LYS A 145 -6.77 -13.47 -14.69
CA LYS A 145 -8.14 -13.89 -15.00
C LYS A 145 -9.21 -13.01 -14.37
N GLU A 146 -9.08 -12.71 -13.09
CA GLU A 146 -10.08 -11.91 -12.36
C GLU A 146 -10.20 -10.50 -12.96
N ALA A 147 -9.06 -9.87 -13.29
CA ALA A 147 -9.03 -8.56 -13.92
C ALA A 147 -9.68 -8.60 -15.32
N VAL A 148 -9.36 -9.62 -16.13
CA VAL A 148 -9.97 -9.77 -17.46
C VAL A 148 -11.46 -10.03 -17.37
N ASP A 149 -11.91 -10.92 -16.47
CA ASP A 149 -13.34 -11.20 -16.27
C ASP A 149 -14.13 -9.93 -15.89
N LYS A 150 -13.50 -9.04 -15.12
CA LYS A 150 -14.07 -7.72 -14.78
C LYS A 150 -14.19 -6.83 -16.02
N ARG A 151 -13.14 -6.73 -16.83
CA ARG A 151 -13.17 -5.92 -18.06
C ARG A 151 -14.16 -6.44 -19.10
N LEU A 152 -14.29 -7.77 -19.24
CA LEU A 152 -15.30 -8.38 -20.08
C LEU A 152 -16.73 -7.97 -19.69
N LYS A 153 -17.04 -7.87 -18.39
CA LYS A 153 -18.33 -7.38 -17.88
C LYS A 153 -18.54 -5.90 -18.20
N ASP A 154 -17.48 -5.12 -18.27
CA ASP A 154 -17.52 -3.70 -18.65
C ASP A 154 -17.59 -3.50 -20.19
N GLY A 155 -17.67 -4.59 -20.98
CA GLY A 155 -17.82 -4.56 -22.43
C GLY A 155 -16.51 -4.55 -23.21
N VAL A 156 -15.35 -4.67 -22.55
CA VAL A 156 -14.06 -4.80 -23.22
C VAL A 156 -13.96 -6.19 -23.85
N LYS A 157 -13.49 -6.27 -25.09
CA LYS A 157 -13.25 -7.56 -25.76
C LYS A 157 -11.87 -8.11 -25.37
N ALA A 158 -11.79 -9.40 -25.11
CA ALA A 158 -10.51 -10.04 -24.81
C ALA A 158 -10.24 -11.22 -25.76
N PHE A 159 -9.07 -11.20 -26.38
CA PHE A 159 -8.54 -12.23 -27.26
C PHE A 159 -7.27 -12.77 -26.64
N SER A 160 -7.18 -14.09 -26.46
CA SER A 160 -6.01 -14.67 -25.82
C SER A 160 -5.39 -15.82 -26.63
N VAL A 161 -4.06 -15.86 -26.61
CA VAL A 161 -3.24 -16.98 -27.03
C VAL A 161 -2.61 -17.57 -25.77
N LEU A 162 -3.01 -18.77 -25.41
CA LEU A 162 -2.53 -19.44 -24.20
C LEU A 162 -1.54 -20.56 -24.57
N PHE A 163 -0.39 -20.54 -23.91
CA PHE A 163 0.66 -21.54 -24.06
C PHE A 163 0.64 -22.51 -22.87
N GLY A 164 0.99 -23.77 -23.14
CA GLY A 164 0.90 -24.86 -22.17
C GLY A 164 -0.46 -25.55 -22.24
N ALA A 165 -0.94 -26.05 -21.10
CA ALA A 165 -2.23 -26.73 -20.98
C ALA A 165 -3.12 -26.05 -19.90
N PRO A 166 -3.46 -24.77 -20.05
CA PRO A 166 -4.25 -24.06 -19.05
C PRO A 166 -5.66 -24.68 -18.94
N LYS A 167 -6.08 -24.91 -17.70
CA LYS A 167 -7.43 -25.42 -17.38
C LYS A 167 -8.51 -24.35 -17.48
N THR A 168 -8.11 -23.11 -17.72
CA THR A 168 -8.97 -21.94 -17.63
C THR A 168 -8.79 -21.09 -18.87
N GLU A 169 -9.87 -20.67 -19.47
CA GLU A 169 -9.91 -19.77 -20.62
C GLU A 169 -10.09 -18.33 -20.20
N ILE A 170 -9.62 -17.40 -21.05
CA ILE A 170 -9.67 -15.95 -20.85
C ILE A 170 -10.24 -15.32 -22.14
N GLY A 171 -11.47 -14.86 -22.10
CA GLY A 171 -12.12 -14.26 -23.27
C GLY A 171 -12.21 -15.25 -24.45
N LEU A 172 -12.00 -14.78 -25.67
CA LEU A 172 -11.92 -15.62 -26.85
C LEU A 172 -10.50 -16.23 -26.92
N THR A 173 -10.38 -17.49 -26.57
CA THR A 173 -9.10 -18.18 -26.38
C THR A 173 -8.69 -19.03 -27.57
N TYR A 174 -7.44 -18.87 -28.00
CA TYR A 174 -6.74 -19.77 -28.89
C TYR A 174 -5.65 -20.50 -28.10
N HIS A 175 -5.66 -21.85 -28.15
CA HIS A 175 -4.63 -22.68 -27.51
C HIS A 175 -3.50 -22.96 -28.47
N HIS A 176 -2.30 -22.53 -28.12
CA HIS A 176 -1.09 -22.85 -28.89
C HIS A 176 -0.42 -24.08 -28.27
N ASN A 177 -0.55 -25.23 -28.94
CA ASN A 177 0.13 -26.47 -28.55
C ASN A 177 1.61 -26.39 -28.92
N TYR A 178 2.40 -25.67 -28.15
CA TYR A 178 3.85 -25.74 -28.26
C TYR A 178 4.33 -26.93 -27.46
N MET A 179 4.77 -28.00 -28.16
CA MET A 179 5.64 -28.97 -27.53
C MET A 179 6.94 -28.26 -27.19
N ALA A 180 7.30 -28.20 -25.91
CA ALA A 180 8.58 -27.68 -25.45
C ALA A 180 9.69 -28.38 -26.28
N LEU A 181 10.46 -27.61 -27.00
CA LEU A 181 11.77 -28.06 -27.47
C LEU A 181 12.59 -28.22 -26.19
N GLU A 182 12.78 -29.48 -25.78
CA GLU A 182 13.80 -29.83 -24.80
C GLU A 182 15.15 -29.40 -25.38
N VAL A 183 15.78 -28.42 -24.71
CA VAL A 183 17.17 -28.02 -24.92
C VAL A 183 17.99 -28.52 -23.74
#